data_5de7ad329969f825f8278b03b1724b86
#
_entry.id   5de7ad329969f825f8278b03b1724b86
#
_cell.length_a   1.000
_cell.length_b   1.000
_cell.length_c   1.000
_cell.angle_alpha   90.00
_cell.angle_beta   90.00
_cell.angle_gamma   90.00
#
_symmetry.space_group_name_H-M   'P 1'
#
loop_
_entity.id
_entity.type
_entity.pdbx_description
1 polymer ?
#
loop_
_entity_poly.entity_id
_entity_poly.type
_entity_poly.pdbx_seq_one_letter_code
_entity_poly.pdbx_strand_id
1 'polypeptide(L)' 'MSVIIYQDHIEILEEENAELQKEVLILRRRLEYYKTIVEESE' A
#
# COMPACT_ATOMS: atom_id res chain seq x y z
N MET A 1 1.19 -17.52 27.66
CA MET A 1 2.35 -16.92 27.33
C MET A 1 2.44 -16.46 25.88
N SER A 2 2.04 -17.24 24.96
CA SER A 2 2.21 -16.92 23.57
C SER A 2 1.21 -15.91 23.03
N VAL A 3 0.10 -15.75 23.71
CA VAL A 3 -0.99 -14.91 23.22
C VAL A 3 -0.54 -13.45 23.04
N ILE A 4 0.21 -12.96 24.02
CA ILE A 4 0.68 -11.56 23.97
C ILE A 4 1.63 -11.37 22.79
N ILE A 5 2.51 -12.33 22.57
CA ILE A 5 3.45 -12.25 21.48
C ILE A 5 2.74 -12.29 20.13
N TYR A 6 1.72 -13.11 20.02
CA TYR A 6 0.93 -13.18 18.79
C TYR A 6 0.19 -11.89 18.50
N GLN A 7 -0.34 -11.25 19.53
CA GLN A 7 -1.05 -9.99 19.35
C GLN A 7 -0.11 -8.91 18.86
N ASP A 8 1.08 -8.83 19.42
CA ASP A 8 2.06 -7.85 18.95
C ASP A 8 2.44 -8.09 17.51
N HIS A 9 2.60 -9.36 17.15
CA HIS A 9 2.95 -9.71 15.79
C HIS A 9 1.83 -9.34 14.81
N ILE A 10 0.60 -9.57 15.22
CA ILE A 10 -0.56 -9.24 14.39
C ILE A 10 -0.64 -7.73 14.19
N GLU A 11 -0.41 -6.95 15.23
CA GLU A 11 -0.44 -5.50 15.13
C GLU A 11 0.62 -4.98 14.15
N ILE A 12 1.81 -5.54 14.20
CA ILE A 12 2.87 -5.15 13.29
C ILE A 12 2.47 -5.46 11.85
N LEU A 13 1.90 -6.63 11.62
CA LEU A 13 1.47 -7.02 10.28
C LEU A 13 0.34 -6.13 9.78
N GLU A 14 -0.55 -5.74 10.65
CA GLU A 14 -1.64 -4.85 10.28
C GLU A 14 -1.11 -3.48 9.89
N GLU A 15 -0.14 -2.97 10.62
CA GLU A 15 0.47 -1.69 10.29
C GLU A 15 1.20 -1.75 8.96
N GLU A 16 1.95 -2.81 8.74
CA GLU A 16 2.67 -2.98 7.48
C GLU A 16 1.69 -3.09 6.32
N ASN A 17 0.58 -3.78 6.52
CA ASN A 17 -0.44 -3.92 5.51
C ASN A 17 -1.05 -2.58 5.15
N ALA A 18 -1.35 -1.76 6.15
CA ALA A 18 -1.93 -0.45 5.91
C ALA A 18 -0.96 0.44 5.14
N GLU A 19 0.32 0.37 5.48
CA GLU A 19 1.33 1.14 4.78
C GLU A 19 1.47 0.70 3.33
N LEU A 20 1.48 -0.60 3.10
CA LEU A 20 1.57 -1.12 1.74
C LEU A 20 0.36 -0.72 0.91
N GLN A 21 -0.81 -0.72 1.51
CA GLN A 21 -2.02 -0.31 0.81
C GLN A 21 -1.94 1.16 0.40
N LYS A 22 -1.40 2.01 1.26
CA LYS A 22 -1.19 3.40 0.92
C LYS A 22 -0.23 3.54 -0.25
N GLU A 23 0.87 2.81 -0.21
CA GLU A 23 1.85 2.86 -1.28
C GLU A 23 1.27 2.39 -2.60
N VAL A 24 0.49 1.32 -2.57
CA VAL A 24 -0.15 0.81 -3.77
C VAL A 24 -1.10 1.86 -4.34
N LEU A 25 -1.85 2.54 -3.50
CA LEU A 25 -2.77 3.56 -3.95
C LEU A 25 -2.05 4.72 -4.61
N ILE A 26 -0.95 5.16 -4.01
CA ILE A 26 -0.14 6.25 -4.57
C ILE A 26 0.44 5.85 -5.92
N LEU A 27 0.96 4.64 -6.01
CA LEU A 27 1.54 4.16 -7.25
C LEU A 27 0.49 4.02 -8.36
N ARG A 28 -0.70 3.59 -8.01
CA ARG A 28 -1.78 3.50 -8.99
C ARG A 28 -2.16 4.87 -9.52
N ARG A 29 -2.21 5.87 -8.65
CA ARG A 29 -2.53 7.24 -9.07
C ARG A 29 -1.46 7.78 -10.01
N ARG A 30 -0.19 7.52 -9.70
CA ARG A 30 0.90 7.94 -10.56
C ARG A 30 0.83 7.25 -11.91
N LEU A 31 0.53 5.98 -11.91
CA LEU A 31 0.43 5.22 -13.13
C LEU A 31 -0.69 5.77 -14.01
N GLU A 32 -1.82 6.08 -13.44
CA GLU A 32 -2.93 6.65 -14.19
C GLU A 32 -2.58 8.02 -14.73
N TYR A 33 -1.87 8.82 -13.96
CA TYR A 33 -1.44 10.13 -14.39
C TYR A 33 -0.53 10.01 -15.61
N TYR A 34 0.46 9.16 -15.56
CA TYR A 34 1.38 8.97 -16.67
C TYR A 34 0.67 8.38 -17.89
N LYS A 35 -0.24 7.48 -17.65
CA LYS A 35 -1.01 6.88 -18.73
C LYS A 35 -1.84 7.95 -19.46
N THR A 36 -2.43 8.84 -18.70
CA THR A 36 -3.21 9.92 -19.29
C THR A 36 -2.32 10.84 -20.12
N ILE A 37 -1.14 11.16 -19.61
CA ILE A 37 -0.21 12.00 -20.34
C ILE A 37 0.18 11.36 -21.67
N VAL A 38 0.51 10.09 -21.64
CA VAL A 38 0.91 9.38 -22.85
C VAL A 38 -0.24 9.34 -23.85
N GLU A 39 -1.44 9.07 -23.38
CA GLU A 39 -2.59 9.01 -24.26
C GLU A 39 -2.89 10.36 -24.88
N GLU A 40 -2.74 11.44 -24.13
CA GLU A 40 -2.96 12.78 -24.66
C GLU A 40 -1.84 13.22 -25.60
N SER A 41 -0.66 12.69 -25.41
CA SER A 41 0.47 13.05 -26.28
C SER A 41 0.37 12.41 -27.65
N GLU A 42 -0.32 11.30 -27.72
CA GLU A 42 -0.51 10.64 -29.01
C GLU A 42 -1.55 11.37 -29.82
#